data_2f82ce9f9a324e848b5a7e3f33d489f4
#
_entry.id   2f82ce9f9a324e848b5a7e3f33d489f4
#
_cell.length_a   1.000
_cell.length_b   1.000
_cell.length_c   1.000
_cell.angle_alpha   90.00
_cell.angle_beta   90.00
_cell.angle_gamma   90.00
#
_symmetry.space_group_name_H-M   'P 1'
#
loop_
_entity.id
_entity.type
_entity.pdbx_description
1 polymer ?
#
loop_
_entity_poly.entity_id
_entity_poly.type
_entity_poly.pdbx_seq_one_letter_code
_entity_poly.pdbx_strand_id
1 'polypeptide(L)'
;KNDLESHARAWLHANCAHCHRRHGGGSVQLMVNADLPTAETMMLDEKPVRGELGLTDARVISPGKPEQSVLIARIARSGNGHMPMIGAREVDPKGFQLLWDWIAGTDASESQKEVKTSSEALLAVNAISRGQQAFDPALAKHPNPEIACYFERFVPFEQRVKTLGMNFDAKKLLAVKGDAKRGSELISMTGKMAACLACHLVNGIGRDFGPDLSKVGERLTREQILESIHTPSKTIAKGYETWTITLKDGTQQMGFLVHRGENDVTLKLATGQPLTVPNAQITSQKLQPASLMPEGLLQAMTPQEAADVLAFLAALK
;
A
#
# COMPACT_ATOMS: atom_id res chain seq x y z
N LYS A 1 -20.13 3.80 23.95
CA LYS A 1 -18.76 4.21 23.50
C LYS A 1 -17.80 3.02 23.41
N ASN A 2 -17.75 2.17 24.43
CA ASN A 2 -16.84 1.02 24.45
C ASN A 2 -17.10 -0.02 23.33
N ASP A 3 -18.34 -0.13 22.87
CA ASP A 3 -18.71 -1.08 21.80
C ASP A 3 -18.20 -0.63 20.41
N LEU A 4 -18.35 0.64 20.07
CA LEU A 4 -17.93 1.18 18.77
C LEU A 4 -16.40 1.12 18.60
N GLU A 5 -15.62 1.48 19.61
CA GLU A 5 -14.16 1.36 19.59
C GLU A 5 -13.74 -0.11 19.47
N SER A 6 -14.37 -1.00 20.23
CA SER A 6 -14.08 -2.43 20.17
C SER A 6 -14.33 -3.01 18.76
N HIS A 7 -15.45 -2.66 18.13
CA HIS A 7 -15.76 -3.08 16.76
C HIS A 7 -14.80 -2.48 15.73
N ALA A 8 -14.46 -1.19 15.84
CA ALA A 8 -13.51 -0.53 14.96
C ALA A 8 -12.12 -1.17 15.03
N ARG A 9 -11.64 -1.45 16.24
CA ARG A 9 -10.35 -2.11 16.47
C ARG A 9 -10.34 -3.56 16.01
N ALA A 10 -11.45 -4.29 16.19
CA ALA A 10 -11.60 -5.64 15.66
C ALA A 10 -11.56 -5.65 14.12
N TRP A 11 -12.22 -4.69 13.49
CA TRP A 11 -12.18 -4.52 12.03
C TRP A 11 -10.75 -4.21 11.54
N LEU A 12 -10.03 -3.29 12.21
CA LEU A 12 -8.63 -2.98 11.89
C LEU A 12 -7.72 -4.19 12.09
N HIS A 13 -7.91 -4.95 13.16
CA HIS A 13 -7.16 -6.18 13.40
C HIS A 13 -7.34 -7.18 12.27
N ALA A 14 -8.59 -7.45 11.89
CA ALA A 14 -8.92 -8.44 10.86
C ALA A 14 -8.38 -8.06 9.47
N ASN A 15 -8.41 -6.77 9.11
CA ASN A 15 -8.10 -6.31 7.77
C ASN A 15 -6.67 -5.76 7.60
N CYS A 16 -5.99 -5.35 8.68
CA CYS A 16 -4.74 -4.60 8.59
C CYS A 16 -3.61 -5.18 9.45
N ALA A 17 -3.91 -5.90 10.56
CA ALA A 17 -2.88 -6.36 11.50
C ALA A 17 -1.95 -7.43 10.90
N HIS A 18 -2.33 -8.13 9.83
CA HIS A 18 -1.42 -9.07 9.15
C HIS A 18 -0.15 -8.37 8.63
N CYS A 19 -0.23 -7.07 8.28
CA CYS A 19 0.92 -6.25 7.91
C CYS A 19 1.30 -5.23 9.00
N HIS A 20 0.32 -4.61 9.67
CA HIS A 20 0.51 -3.54 10.65
C HIS A 20 0.53 -4.09 12.08
N ARG A 21 1.57 -4.82 12.41
CA ARG A 21 1.87 -5.38 13.73
C ARG A 21 3.38 -5.35 13.98
N ARG A 22 3.79 -5.59 15.22
CA ARG A 22 5.22 -5.76 15.54
C ARG A 22 5.83 -6.86 14.65
N HIS A 23 6.91 -6.54 13.96
CA HIS A 23 7.58 -7.42 13.00
C HIS A 23 6.72 -7.85 11.79
N GLY A 24 5.64 -7.13 11.50
CA GLY A 24 4.86 -7.32 10.29
C GLY A 24 5.53 -6.71 9.05
N GLY A 25 5.00 -7.02 7.86
CA GLY A 25 5.53 -6.50 6.58
C GLY A 25 5.20 -5.04 6.28
N GLY A 26 4.46 -4.36 7.16
CA GLY A 26 4.12 -2.95 7.00
C GLY A 26 5.34 -2.04 7.09
N SER A 27 5.42 -1.06 6.18
CA SER A 27 6.56 -0.13 6.10
C SER A 27 6.47 1.07 7.07
N VAL A 28 5.51 1.07 7.98
CA VAL A 28 5.27 2.11 9.00
C VAL A 28 5.16 1.46 10.37
N GLN A 29 5.49 2.21 11.43
CA GLN A 29 5.45 1.71 12.81
C GLN A 29 4.03 1.63 13.40
N LEU A 30 3.01 1.67 12.57
CA LEU A 30 1.62 1.52 12.94
C LEU A 30 1.31 0.08 13.35
N MET A 31 0.72 -0.11 14.51
CA MET A 31 0.24 -1.40 15.00
C MET A 31 -1.27 -1.34 15.25
N VAL A 32 -2.02 -2.25 14.63
CA VAL A 32 -3.48 -2.26 14.72
C VAL A 32 -4.03 -3.53 15.34
N ASN A 33 -3.21 -4.23 16.13
CA ASN A 33 -3.64 -5.38 16.91
C ASN A 33 -4.72 -4.96 17.94
N ALA A 34 -5.83 -5.68 17.99
CA ALA A 34 -6.94 -5.35 18.92
C ALA A 34 -6.60 -5.59 20.39
N ASP A 35 -5.63 -6.45 20.67
CA ASP A 35 -5.11 -6.77 22.02
C ASP A 35 -4.16 -5.72 22.58
N LEU A 36 -3.62 -4.80 21.74
CA LEU A 36 -2.77 -3.72 22.24
C LEU A 36 -3.60 -2.58 22.82
N PRO A 37 -3.16 -1.94 23.91
CA PRO A 37 -3.72 -0.66 24.33
C PRO A 37 -3.66 0.39 23.21
N THR A 38 -4.68 1.22 23.06
CA THR A 38 -4.73 2.23 21.96
C THR A 38 -3.52 3.17 21.97
N ALA A 39 -3.00 3.52 23.15
CA ALA A 39 -1.79 4.34 23.31
C ALA A 39 -0.51 3.70 22.73
N GLU A 40 -0.46 2.36 22.63
CA GLU A 40 0.70 1.63 22.11
C GLU A 40 0.62 1.38 20.59
N THR A 41 -0.50 1.71 19.97
CA THR A 41 -0.76 1.41 18.55
C THR A 41 -0.08 2.37 17.60
N MET A 42 0.39 3.53 18.05
CA MET A 42 0.95 4.61 17.23
C MET A 42 -0.01 5.05 16.11
N MET A 43 -1.32 5.09 16.41
CA MET A 43 -2.36 5.50 15.45
C MET A 43 -2.82 6.93 15.68
N LEU A 44 -2.99 7.34 16.95
CA LEU A 44 -3.65 8.59 17.30
C LEU A 44 -2.66 9.76 17.25
N ASP A 45 -3.04 10.81 16.55
CA ASP A 45 -2.34 12.10 16.40
C ASP A 45 -0.90 12.00 15.83
N GLU A 46 -0.53 10.83 15.30
CA GLU A 46 0.78 10.60 14.68
C GLU A 46 0.87 11.18 13.27
N LYS A 47 2.02 11.76 12.92
CA LYS A 47 2.25 12.27 11.57
C LYS A 47 2.43 11.12 10.58
N PRO A 48 1.79 11.18 9.39
CA PRO A 48 1.95 10.16 8.38
C PRO A 48 3.35 10.21 7.75
N VAL A 49 4.07 9.09 7.75
CA VAL A 49 5.41 8.97 7.15
C VAL A 49 5.40 8.58 5.66
N ARG A 50 4.21 8.30 5.10
CA ARG A 50 4.01 7.85 3.71
C ARG A 50 3.09 8.78 2.92
N GLY A 51 3.24 10.08 3.16
CA GLY A 51 2.49 11.13 2.48
C GLY A 51 1.13 11.42 3.11
N GLU A 52 0.69 12.63 2.94
CA GLU A 52 -0.51 13.21 3.54
C GLU A 52 -1.77 13.02 2.68
N LEU A 53 -1.63 12.51 1.45
CA LEU A 53 -2.71 12.27 0.49
C LEU A 53 -3.56 13.52 0.18
N GLY A 54 -2.96 14.70 0.23
CA GLY A 54 -3.62 15.98 0.00
C GLY A 54 -4.55 16.45 1.14
N LEU A 55 -4.46 15.81 2.31
CA LEU A 55 -5.21 16.23 3.50
C LEU A 55 -4.51 17.41 4.18
N THR A 56 -5.29 18.37 4.67
CA THR A 56 -4.81 19.46 5.51
C THR A 56 -4.58 18.96 6.94
N ASP A 57 -3.45 19.30 7.55
CA ASP A 57 -3.09 18.89 8.93
C ASP A 57 -3.22 17.39 9.17
N ALA A 58 -2.82 16.60 8.18
CA ALA A 58 -2.97 15.15 8.17
C ALA A 58 -2.35 14.48 9.41
N ARG A 59 -3.08 13.52 9.97
CA ARG A 59 -2.60 12.56 10.98
C ARG A 59 -2.91 11.13 10.50
N VAL A 60 -2.25 10.15 11.08
CA VAL A 60 -2.63 8.74 10.84
C VAL A 60 -4.10 8.54 11.21
N ILE A 61 -4.47 8.91 12.44
CA ILE A 61 -5.84 9.17 12.89
C ILE A 61 -5.85 10.54 13.57
N SER A 62 -6.66 11.46 13.08
CA SER A 62 -6.92 12.75 13.69
C SER A 62 -8.16 12.62 14.58
N PRO A 63 -8.05 12.59 15.92
CA PRO A 63 -9.19 12.42 16.82
C PRO A 63 -10.27 13.47 16.58
N GLY A 64 -11.52 13.05 16.40
CA GLY A 64 -12.65 13.92 16.10
C GLY A 64 -12.73 14.46 14.66
N LYS A 65 -11.73 14.15 13.81
CA LYS A 65 -11.64 14.69 12.44
C LYS A 65 -11.31 13.58 11.42
N PRO A 66 -12.25 12.71 11.10
CA PRO A 66 -12.01 11.61 10.16
C PRO A 66 -11.58 12.10 8.78
N GLU A 67 -12.03 13.28 8.33
CA GLU A 67 -11.66 13.91 7.06
C GLU A 67 -10.19 14.40 6.99
N GLN A 68 -9.50 14.44 8.12
CA GLN A 68 -8.06 14.72 8.23
C GLN A 68 -7.24 13.48 8.53
N SER A 69 -7.88 12.30 8.59
CA SER A 69 -7.25 11.05 8.96
C SER A 69 -6.80 10.27 7.72
N VAL A 70 -5.47 10.06 7.59
CA VAL A 70 -4.87 9.28 6.49
C VAL A 70 -5.41 7.85 6.45
N LEU A 71 -5.75 7.27 7.60
CA LEU A 71 -6.41 5.95 7.66
C LEU A 71 -7.71 5.96 6.84
N ILE A 72 -8.58 6.95 7.07
CA ILE A 72 -9.85 7.10 6.35
C ILE A 72 -9.60 7.34 4.85
N ALA A 73 -8.67 8.23 4.51
CA ALA A 73 -8.33 8.51 3.12
C ALA A 73 -7.86 7.24 2.38
N ARG A 74 -7.07 6.38 3.04
CA ARG A 74 -6.56 5.14 2.42
C ARG A 74 -7.63 4.08 2.19
N ILE A 75 -8.57 3.92 3.10
CA ILE A 75 -9.65 2.94 2.94
C ILE A 75 -10.80 3.46 2.06
N ALA A 76 -10.95 4.78 1.90
CA ALA A 76 -12.00 5.40 1.11
C ALA A 76 -11.71 5.48 -0.38
N ARG A 77 -10.45 5.54 -0.77
CA ARG A 77 -10.01 5.80 -2.14
C ARG A 77 -9.89 4.52 -2.96
N SER A 78 -10.04 4.64 -4.27
CA SER A 78 -9.71 3.59 -5.24
C SER A 78 -8.29 3.80 -5.79
N GLY A 79 -7.65 2.73 -6.24
CA GLY A 79 -6.36 2.80 -6.93
C GLY A 79 -5.18 3.07 -5.99
N ASN A 80 -4.28 3.95 -6.41
CA ASN A 80 -3.04 4.21 -5.68
C ASN A 80 -3.28 4.75 -4.27
N GLY A 81 -2.53 4.21 -3.32
CA GLY A 81 -2.65 4.56 -1.91
C GLY A 81 -3.85 3.94 -1.20
N HIS A 82 -4.69 3.14 -1.88
CA HIS A 82 -5.70 2.32 -1.23
C HIS A 82 -5.07 1.30 -0.28
N MET A 83 -5.70 1.07 0.87
CA MET A 83 -5.34 0.02 1.82
C MET A 83 -6.56 -0.86 2.10
N PRO A 84 -6.38 -2.19 2.20
CA PRO A 84 -5.14 -2.93 1.96
C PRO A 84 -4.65 -2.84 0.50
N MET A 85 -3.34 -2.83 0.30
CA MET A 85 -2.74 -2.78 -1.06
C MET A 85 -2.99 -4.06 -1.86
N ILE A 86 -3.20 -5.17 -1.16
CA ILE A 86 -3.36 -6.52 -1.72
C ILE A 86 -4.67 -7.11 -1.24
N GLY A 87 -5.40 -7.77 -2.14
CA GLY A 87 -6.62 -8.51 -1.82
C GLY A 87 -7.91 -7.69 -1.78
N ALA A 88 -7.84 -6.35 -1.78
CA ALA A 88 -9.02 -5.51 -1.82
C ALA A 88 -9.02 -4.62 -3.08
N ARG A 89 -10.09 -4.69 -3.85
CA ARG A 89 -10.33 -3.82 -5.02
C ARG A 89 -11.43 -2.82 -4.77
N GLU A 90 -12.35 -3.20 -3.89
CA GLU A 90 -13.53 -2.44 -3.58
C GLU A 90 -13.39 -1.84 -2.18
N VAL A 91 -13.89 -0.64 -2.03
CA VAL A 91 -14.00 -0.03 -0.71
C VAL A 91 -15.09 -0.75 0.08
N ASP A 92 -14.78 -1.22 1.29
CA ASP A 92 -15.78 -1.73 2.22
C ASP A 92 -16.60 -0.56 2.80
N PRO A 93 -17.87 -0.38 2.38
CA PRO A 93 -18.68 0.74 2.84
C PRO A 93 -19.03 0.65 4.33
N LYS A 94 -19.14 -0.57 4.88
CA LYS A 94 -19.45 -0.77 6.31
C LYS A 94 -18.22 -0.48 7.17
N GLY A 95 -17.04 -0.98 6.75
CA GLY A 95 -15.79 -0.70 7.42
C GLY A 95 -15.44 0.79 7.39
N PHE A 96 -15.62 1.45 6.23
CA PHE A 96 -15.46 2.90 6.13
C PHE A 96 -16.34 3.65 7.12
N GLN A 97 -17.64 3.32 7.18
CA GLN A 97 -18.59 4.00 8.06
C GLN A 97 -18.29 3.74 9.55
N LEU A 98 -17.95 2.50 9.89
CA LEU A 98 -17.55 2.11 11.24
C LEU A 98 -16.34 2.93 11.74
N LEU A 99 -15.30 3.02 10.92
CA LEU A 99 -14.09 3.76 11.28
C LEU A 99 -14.31 5.28 11.29
N TRP A 100 -15.12 5.78 10.36
CA TRP A 100 -15.52 7.18 10.35
C TRP A 100 -16.21 7.55 11.66
N ASP A 101 -17.24 6.79 12.07
CA ASP A 101 -18.02 7.07 13.27
C ASP A 101 -17.19 6.94 14.55
N TRP A 102 -16.29 5.95 14.58
CA TRP A 102 -15.36 5.80 15.69
C TRP A 102 -14.44 7.03 15.83
N ILE A 103 -13.85 7.50 14.73
CA ILE A 103 -12.92 8.65 14.76
C ILE A 103 -13.67 9.96 15.04
N ALA A 104 -14.84 10.16 14.44
CA ALA A 104 -15.66 11.35 14.65
C ALA A 104 -16.11 11.51 16.12
N GLY A 105 -16.17 10.41 16.86
CA GLY A 105 -16.79 10.42 18.19
C GLY A 105 -18.30 10.64 18.07
N THR A 106 -18.85 11.73 18.62
CA THR A 106 -20.29 12.01 18.59
C THR A 106 -20.67 13.39 18.07
N ASP A 107 -19.73 14.15 17.54
CA ASP A 107 -20.01 15.49 17.03
C ASP A 107 -19.85 15.57 15.50
N ALA A 108 -20.98 15.62 14.79
CA ALA A 108 -21.03 15.92 13.37
C ALA A 108 -21.44 17.39 13.23
N SER A 109 -20.62 18.21 12.56
CA SER A 109 -21.04 19.51 12.04
C SER A 109 -20.95 19.53 10.52
N GLU A 110 -22.04 19.98 9.90
CA GLU A 110 -22.27 20.06 8.46
C GLU A 110 -21.42 21.14 7.79
N SER A 111 -20.97 20.90 6.54
CA SER A 111 -21.09 21.93 5.51
C SER A 111 -20.90 21.37 4.08
N GLN A 112 -21.86 21.65 3.22
CA GLN A 112 -21.74 21.47 1.78
C GLN A 112 -20.88 22.60 1.21
N LYS A 113 -19.79 22.25 0.54
CA LYS A 113 -18.99 23.16 -0.29
C LYS A 113 -18.47 22.41 -1.52
N GLU A 114 -18.19 23.17 -2.57
CA GLU A 114 -17.50 22.68 -3.77
C GLU A 114 -16.25 21.89 -3.36
N VAL A 115 -16.12 20.66 -3.90
CA VAL A 115 -15.05 19.75 -3.52
C VAL A 115 -13.75 20.18 -4.22
N LYS A 116 -12.84 20.78 -3.48
CA LYS A 116 -11.52 21.24 -3.97
C LYS A 116 -10.35 20.53 -3.32
N THR A 117 -10.57 19.88 -2.19
CA THR A 117 -9.56 19.22 -1.40
C THR A 117 -9.92 17.77 -1.10
N SER A 118 -8.93 16.94 -0.74
CA SER A 118 -9.17 15.56 -0.32
C SER A 118 -10.04 15.47 0.95
N SER A 119 -9.92 16.43 1.86
CA SER A 119 -10.76 16.49 3.07
C SER A 119 -12.23 16.77 2.74
N GLU A 120 -12.51 17.72 1.83
CA GLU A 120 -13.86 17.99 1.33
C GLU A 120 -14.42 16.80 0.55
N ALA A 121 -13.58 16.11 -0.24
CA ALA A 121 -13.97 14.87 -0.91
C ALA A 121 -14.40 13.79 0.09
N LEU A 122 -13.68 13.62 1.20
CA LEU A 122 -14.05 12.65 2.23
C LEU A 122 -15.36 13.02 2.95
N LEU A 123 -15.59 14.30 3.23
CA LEU A 123 -16.89 14.76 3.77
C LEU A 123 -18.02 14.45 2.81
N ALA A 124 -17.84 14.74 1.49
CA ALA A 124 -18.84 14.43 0.46
C ALA A 124 -19.08 12.90 0.35
N VAL A 125 -18.02 12.08 0.36
CA VAL A 125 -18.11 10.60 0.38
C VAL A 125 -18.94 10.12 1.56
N ASN A 126 -18.69 10.66 2.76
CA ASN A 126 -19.47 10.31 3.94
C ASN A 126 -20.94 10.70 3.80
N ALA A 127 -21.23 11.90 3.34
CA ALA A 127 -22.62 12.38 3.10
C ALA A 127 -23.36 11.52 2.05
N ILE A 128 -22.70 11.18 0.93
CA ILE A 128 -23.25 10.28 -0.10
C ILE A 128 -23.49 8.88 0.48
N SER A 129 -22.55 8.33 1.23
CA SER A 129 -22.65 7.00 1.83
C SER A 129 -23.79 6.89 2.83
N ARG A 130 -24.15 7.99 3.50
CA ARG A 130 -25.30 8.09 4.42
C ARG A 130 -26.63 8.42 3.74
N GLY A 131 -26.62 8.64 2.42
CA GLY A 131 -27.82 9.08 1.69
C GLY A 131 -28.25 10.53 1.99
N GLN A 132 -27.37 11.33 2.60
CA GLN A 132 -27.59 12.74 2.90
C GLN A 132 -27.35 13.64 1.68
N GLN A 133 -26.58 13.13 0.70
CA GLN A 133 -26.28 13.82 -0.54
C GLN A 133 -26.39 12.84 -1.72
N ALA A 134 -26.90 13.28 -2.85
CA ALA A 134 -26.88 12.50 -4.10
C ALA A 134 -25.46 12.47 -4.68
N PHE A 135 -25.08 11.34 -5.28
CA PHE A 135 -23.81 11.23 -5.99
C PHE A 135 -23.88 12.00 -7.32
N ASP A 136 -22.93 12.91 -7.52
CA ASP A 136 -22.69 13.56 -8.80
C ASP A 136 -21.60 12.79 -9.58
N PRO A 137 -21.91 12.18 -10.74
CA PRO A 137 -20.92 11.45 -11.56
C PRO A 137 -19.73 12.29 -12.04
N ALA A 138 -19.86 13.63 -12.06
CA ALA A 138 -18.76 14.53 -12.42
C ALA A 138 -17.60 14.44 -11.42
N LEU A 139 -17.88 14.14 -10.15
CA LEU A 139 -16.86 14.00 -9.10
C LEU A 139 -15.90 12.82 -9.38
N ALA A 140 -16.39 11.73 -9.98
CA ALA A 140 -15.52 10.60 -10.39
C ALA A 140 -14.64 10.93 -11.61
N LYS A 141 -14.91 12.06 -12.29
CA LYS A 141 -14.12 12.57 -13.42
C LYS A 141 -13.40 13.88 -13.06
N HIS A 142 -13.27 14.17 -11.76
CA HIS A 142 -12.62 15.38 -11.29
C HIS A 142 -11.21 15.51 -11.88
N PRO A 143 -10.77 16.72 -12.34
CA PRO A 143 -9.44 16.93 -12.95
C PRO A 143 -8.29 16.53 -12.05
N ASN A 144 -8.44 16.68 -10.72
CA ASN A 144 -7.49 16.19 -9.75
C ASN A 144 -7.76 14.71 -9.45
N PRO A 145 -6.84 13.80 -9.83
CA PRO A 145 -7.00 12.36 -9.61
C PRO A 145 -7.02 11.98 -8.11
N GLU A 146 -6.42 12.79 -7.24
CA GLU A 146 -6.45 12.59 -5.78
C GLU A 146 -7.85 12.82 -5.18
N ILE A 147 -8.72 13.55 -5.89
CA ILE A 147 -10.13 13.74 -5.55
C ILE A 147 -10.98 12.69 -6.24
N ALA A 148 -10.82 12.50 -7.55
CA ALA A 148 -11.61 11.57 -8.35
C ALA A 148 -11.62 10.14 -7.77
N CYS A 149 -10.48 9.67 -7.24
CA CYS A 149 -10.31 8.33 -6.70
C CYS A 149 -11.26 7.99 -5.52
N TYR A 150 -11.77 8.97 -4.80
CA TYR A 150 -12.73 8.76 -3.72
C TYR A 150 -14.14 8.46 -4.22
N PHE A 151 -14.49 8.90 -5.44
CA PHE A 151 -15.85 8.81 -5.99
C PHE A 151 -16.03 7.65 -6.96
N GLU A 152 -14.99 7.01 -7.43
CA GLU A 152 -15.07 5.87 -8.36
C GLU A 152 -15.95 4.73 -7.81
N ARG A 153 -15.96 4.53 -6.49
CA ARG A 153 -16.77 3.52 -5.79
C ARG A 153 -18.29 3.67 -6.03
N PHE A 154 -18.77 4.88 -6.33
CA PHE A 154 -20.18 5.17 -6.58
C PHE A 154 -20.55 5.03 -8.07
N VAL A 155 -19.56 4.91 -8.95
CA VAL A 155 -19.80 4.66 -10.38
C VAL A 155 -20.20 3.19 -10.56
N PRO A 156 -21.24 2.89 -11.37
CA PRO A 156 -21.58 1.50 -11.71
C PRO A 156 -20.36 0.74 -12.23
N PHE A 157 -20.23 -0.51 -11.80
CA PHE A 157 -19.02 -1.32 -12.08
C PHE A 157 -18.66 -1.39 -13.58
N GLU A 158 -19.69 -1.48 -14.44
CA GLU A 158 -19.53 -1.55 -15.91
C GLU A 158 -18.97 -0.27 -16.51
N GLN A 159 -19.13 0.86 -15.81
CA GLN A 159 -18.67 2.19 -16.24
C GLN A 159 -17.34 2.61 -15.63
N ARG A 160 -16.82 1.83 -14.67
CA ARG A 160 -15.52 2.11 -14.04
C ARG A 160 -14.39 1.87 -15.02
N VAL A 161 -13.25 2.51 -14.74
CA VAL A 161 -12.01 2.28 -15.50
C VAL A 161 -11.61 0.80 -15.39
N LYS A 162 -11.51 0.13 -16.53
CA LYS A 162 -11.12 -1.28 -16.58
C LYS A 162 -9.63 -1.42 -16.27
N THR A 163 -9.32 -2.08 -15.16
CA THR A 163 -7.98 -2.41 -14.74
C THR A 163 -7.61 -3.85 -15.14
N LEU A 164 -6.32 -4.18 -15.08
CA LEU A 164 -5.79 -5.50 -15.42
C LEU A 164 -6.36 -6.62 -14.55
N GLY A 165 -6.52 -6.34 -13.26
CA GLY A 165 -6.85 -7.39 -12.32
C GLY A 165 -5.71 -8.35 -12.01
N MET A 166 -5.98 -9.36 -11.19
CA MET A 166 -4.97 -10.37 -10.83
C MET A 166 -4.64 -11.30 -12.00
N ASN A 167 -5.66 -11.68 -12.75
CA ASN A 167 -5.56 -12.68 -13.83
C ASN A 167 -5.68 -11.99 -15.20
N PHE A 168 -4.63 -11.35 -15.65
CA PHE A 168 -4.58 -10.75 -16.99
C PHE A 168 -3.74 -11.59 -17.94
N ASP A 169 -4.00 -11.43 -19.24
CA ASP A 169 -3.23 -12.06 -20.31
C ASP A 169 -1.92 -11.28 -20.53
N ALA A 170 -0.80 -11.85 -20.09
CA ALA A 170 0.53 -11.26 -20.23
C ALA A 170 0.91 -10.97 -21.69
N LYS A 171 0.51 -11.83 -22.66
CA LYS A 171 0.80 -11.63 -24.09
C LYS A 171 0.06 -10.41 -24.63
N LYS A 172 -1.21 -10.23 -24.23
CA LYS A 172 -1.99 -9.05 -24.62
C LYS A 172 -1.40 -7.78 -24.03
N LEU A 173 -0.95 -7.81 -22.77
CA LEU A 173 -0.28 -6.64 -22.17
C LEU A 173 1.03 -6.31 -22.89
N LEU A 174 1.85 -7.29 -23.21
CA LEU A 174 3.11 -7.09 -23.93
C LEU A 174 2.91 -6.54 -25.36
N ALA A 175 1.76 -6.79 -25.98
CA ALA A 175 1.41 -6.22 -27.29
C ALA A 175 1.02 -4.73 -27.21
N VAL A 176 0.70 -4.20 -26.03
CA VAL A 176 0.38 -2.77 -25.83
C VAL A 176 1.67 -1.95 -25.91
N LYS A 177 1.70 -0.95 -26.80
CA LYS A 177 2.83 -0.01 -26.88
C LYS A 177 2.84 0.90 -25.66
N GLY A 178 3.91 0.85 -24.87
CA GLY A 178 4.11 1.72 -23.70
C GLY A 178 4.88 2.99 -24.04
N ASP A 179 4.76 3.98 -23.17
CA ASP A 179 5.49 5.25 -23.19
C ASP A 179 6.33 5.36 -21.90
N ALA A 180 7.66 5.41 -22.07
CA ALA A 180 8.59 5.41 -20.94
C ALA A 180 8.48 6.68 -20.09
N LYS A 181 8.13 7.83 -20.66
CA LYS A 181 7.96 9.09 -19.93
C LYS A 181 6.75 9.00 -19.00
N ARG A 182 5.58 8.58 -19.51
CA ARG A 182 4.40 8.35 -18.65
C ARG A 182 4.68 7.28 -17.61
N GLY A 183 5.41 6.21 -17.97
CA GLY A 183 5.82 5.18 -17.02
C GLY A 183 6.66 5.72 -15.87
N SER A 184 7.59 6.65 -16.14
CA SER A 184 8.39 7.30 -15.09
C SER A 184 7.54 8.14 -14.13
N GLU A 185 6.53 8.85 -14.65
CA GLU A 185 5.60 9.63 -13.85
C GLU A 185 4.75 8.73 -12.92
N LEU A 186 4.34 7.55 -13.42
CA LEU A 186 3.59 6.57 -12.63
C LEU A 186 4.41 5.96 -11.49
N ILE A 187 5.73 5.78 -11.68
CA ILE A 187 6.64 5.20 -10.67
C ILE A 187 7.14 6.25 -9.68
N SER A 188 7.08 7.54 -10.01
CA SER A 188 7.58 8.61 -9.15
C SER A 188 6.99 8.56 -7.72
N MET A 189 7.67 9.20 -6.74
CA MET A 189 7.21 9.23 -5.33
C MET A 189 5.81 9.83 -5.17
N THR A 190 5.39 10.68 -6.10
CA THR A 190 4.05 11.29 -6.17
C THR A 190 3.13 10.56 -7.14
N GLY A 191 3.65 9.60 -7.89
CA GLY A 191 2.90 8.86 -8.90
C GLY A 191 2.04 7.74 -8.33
N LYS A 192 1.12 7.23 -9.17
CA LYS A 192 0.20 6.15 -8.82
C LYS A 192 0.89 4.86 -8.37
N MET A 193 2.20 4.70 -8.65
CA MET A 193 2.98 3.49 -8.40
C MET A 193 4.20 3.71 -7.51
N ALA A 194 4.12 4.63 -6.56
CA ALA A 194 5.13 4.80 -5.51
C ALA A 194 5.46 3.50 -4.75
N ALA A 195 4.65 2.45 -4.90
CA ALA A 195 4.90 1.12 -4.33
C ALA A 195 6.23 0.50 -4.79
N CYS A 196 6.68 0.72 -6.03
CA CYS A 196 7.97 0.22 -6.51
C CYS A 196 9.13 0.85 -5.73
N LEU A 197 9.10 2.17 -5.58
CA LEU A 197 10.12 2.94 -4.86
C LEU A 197 10.07 2.73 -3.33
N ALA A 198 9.01 2.11 -2.82
CA ALA A 198 8.94 1.70 -1.42
C ALA A 198 9.95 0.61 -1.07
N CYS A 199 10.43 -0.13 -2.06
CA CYS A 199 11.39 -1.23 -1.88
C CYS A 199 12.63 -1.13 -2.78
N HIS A 200 12.52 -0.50 -3.96
CA HIS A 200 13.58 -0.45 -4.95
C HIS A 200 14.16 0.95 -5.09
N LEU A 201 15.45 1.01 -5.44
CA LEU A 201 16.10 2.20 -5.97
C LEU A 201 15.90 2.28 -7.49
N VAL A 202 15.65 3.51 -7.99
CA VAL A 202 15.71 3.88 -9.40
C VAL A 202 16.49 5.19 -9.49
N ASN A 203 17.69 5.16 -10.06
CA ASN A 203 18.60 6.31 -10.17
C ASN A 203 18.82 7.04 -8.82
N GLY A 204 19.01 6.26 -7.74
CA GLY A 204 19.24 6.79 -6.40
C GLY A 204 17.98 7.25 -5.65
N ILE A 205 16.79 7.21 -6.29
CA ILE A 205 15.51 7.56 -5.67
C ILE A 205 14.80 6.29 -5.23
N GLY A 206 14.22 6.28 -4.02
CA GLY A 206 13.51 5.13 -3.47
C GLY A 206 14.22 4.52 -2.27
N ARG A 207 13.99 3.23 -2.03
CA ARG A 207 14.59 2.47 -0.92
C ARG A 207 15.53 1.37 -1.42
N ASP A 208 16.64 1.22 -0.75
CA ASP A 208 17.55 0.09 -0.92
C ASP A 208 17.07 -1.09 -0.04
N PHE A 209 15.97 -1.72 -0.43
CA PHE A 209 15.53 -2.99 0.15
C PHE A 209 15.52 -4.08 -0.90
N GLY A 210 14.78 -3.94 -1.99
CA GLY A 210 14.83 -4.85 -3.14
C GLY A 210 16.00 -4.54 -4.09
N PRO A 211 16.17 -5.33 -5.17
CA PRO A 211 17.17 -5.07 -6.19
C PRO A 211 17.08 -3.65 -6.75
N ASP A 212 18.22 -3.02 -6.97
CA ASP A 212 18.29 -1.73 -7.68
C ASP A 212 17.83 -1.91 -9.13
N LEU A 213 16.85 -1.11 -9.53
CA LEU A 213 16.23 -1.13 -10.86
C LEU A 213 16.87 -0.15 -11.83
N SER A 214 17.83 0.68 -11.41
CA SER A 214 18.43 1.75 -12.24
C SER A 214 18.97 1.24 -13.59
N LYS A 215 19.35 -0.03 -13.66
CA LYS A 215 19.87 -0.71 -14.86
C LYS A 215 19.12 -2.01 -15.15
N VAL A 216 17.84 -2.08 -14.81
CA VAL A 216 17.09 -3.33 -14.98
C VAL A 216 16.90 -3.70 -16.46
N GLY A 217 16.76 -2.72 -17.34
CA GLY A 217 16.63 -2.93 -18.79
C GLY A 217 17.93 -3.35 -19.50
N GLU A 218 19.11 -3.26 -18.84
CA GLU A 218 20.33 -3.89 -19.33
C GLU A 218 20.35 -5.40 -19.06
N ARG A 219 19.67 -5.83 -18.00
CA ARG A 219 19.74 -7.21 -17.48
C ARG A 219 18.56 -8.09 -17.87
N LEU A 220 17.39 -7.48 -18.05
CA LEU A 220 16.13 -8.18 -18.30
C LEU A 220 15.40 -7.62 -19.50
N THR A 221 14.79 -8.51 -20.29
CA THR A 221 13.87 -8.11 -21.36
C THR A 221 12.55 -7.61 -20.76
N ARG A 222 11.71 -6.96 -21.57
CA ARG A 222 10.39 -6.48 -21.16
C ARG A 222 9.50 -7.62 -20.64
N GLU A 223 9.60 -8.80 -21.26
CA GLU A 223 8.88 -10.01 -20.85
C GLU A 223 9.36 -10.50 -19.49
N GLN A 224 10.67 -10.52 -19.26
CA GLN A 224 11.26 -10.93 -17.98
C GLN A 224 10.96 -9.94 -16.86
N ILE A 225 10.91 -8.64 -17.17
CA ILE A 225 10.47 -7.60 -16.22
C ILE A 225 9.00 -7.85 -15.83
N LEU A 226 8.11 -8.08 -16.81
CA LEU A 226 6.73 -8.41 -16.54
C LEU A 226 6.59 -9.68 -15.70
N GLU A 227 7.33 -10.75 -16.01
CA GLU A 227 7.31 -11.99 -15.24
C GLU A 227 7.75 -11.75 -13.79
N SER A 228 8.82 -10.96 -13.59
CA SER A 228 9.32 -10.63 -12.25
C SER A 228 8.32 -9.84 -11.40
N ILE A 229 7.45 -9.05 -12.02
CA ILE A 229 6.40 -8.28 -11.32
C ILE A 229 5.15 -9.13 -11.10
N HIS A 230 4.76 -9.94 -12.09
CA HIS A 230 3.51 -10.71 -12.07
C HIS A 230 3.61 -11.97 -11.23
N THR A 231 4.75 -12.66 -11.31
CA THR A 231 5.04 -13.92 -10.60
C THR A 231 6.38 -13.85 -9.86
N PRO A 232 6.53 -12.96 -8.86
CA PRO A 232 7.82 -12.61 -8.26
C PRO A 232 8.49 -13.78 -7.53
N SER A 233 7.73 -14.81 -7.15
CA SER A 233 8.25 -16.01 -6.51
C SER A 233 8.80 -17.06 -7.51
N LYS A 234 8.55 -16.88 -8.83
CA LYS A 234 8.99 -17.83 -9.86
C LYS A 234 10.52 -17.80 -10.05
N THR A 235 11.10 -16.60 -10.05
CA THR A 235 12.55 -16.42 -10.19
C THR A 235 13.00 -15.29 -9.27
N ILE A 236 13.60 -15.65 -8.15
CA ILE A 236 14.08 -14.68 -7.16
C ILE A 236 15.55 -14.36 -7.46
N ALA A 237 15.90 -13.07 -7.52
CA ALA A 237 17.25 -12.63 -7.75
C ALA A 237 18.18 -13.11 -6.60
N LYS A 238 19.40 -13.56 -6.96
CA LYS A 238 20.39 -14.02 -5.98
C LYS A 238 20.68 -12.95 -4.93
N GLY A 239 20.62 -13.34 -3.65
CA GLY A 239 20.80 -12.46 -2.49
C GLY A 239 19.51 -11.77 -2.03
N TYR A 240 18.38 -12.03 -2.71
CA TYR A 240 17.06 -11.53 -2.33
C TYR A 240 16.09 -12.66 -1.97
N GLU A 241 16.64 -13.84 -1.70
CA GLU A 241 15.88 -14.97 -1.19
C GLU A 241 15.35 -14.64 0.21
N THR A 242 14.10 -14.98 0.45
CA THR A 242 13.44 -14.73 1.74
C THR A 242 13.86 -15.75 2.78
N TRP A 243 14.38 -15.29 3.90
CA TRP A 243 14.71 -16.13 5.05
C TRP A 243 13.82 -15.80 6.25
N THR A 244 13.38 -16.83 6.95
CA THR A 244 12.75 -16.71 8.27
C THR A 244 13.70 -17.27 9.31
N ILE A 245 14.00 -16.47 10.34
CA ILE A 245 14.77 -16.87 11.51
C ILE A 245 13.81 -16.93 12.70
N THR A 246 13.80 -18.06 13.41
CA THR A 246 13.05 -18.23 14.66
C THR A 246 14.00 -18.13 15.85
N LEU A 247 13.69 -17.29 16.81
CA LEU A 247 14.45 -17.08 18.03
C LEU A 247 14.01 -18.04 19.14
N LYS A 248 14.83 -18.15 20.21
CA LYS A 248 14.51 -18.99 21.39
C LYS A 248 13.24 -18.58 22.12
N ASP A 249 12.87 -17.32 22.07
CA ASP A 249 11.62 -16.79 22.63
C ASP A 249 10.38 -17.02 21.74
N GLY A 250 10.56 -17.73 20.60
CA GLY A 250 9.51 -18.00 19.61
C GLY A 250 9.30 -16.86 18.60
N THR A 251 9.97 -15.72 18.74
CA THR A 251 9.88 -14.62 17.79
C THR A 251 10.40 -15.04 16.41
N GLN A 252 9.69 -14.68 15.36
CA GLN A 252 10.10 -14.90 13.98
C GLN A 252 10.47 -13.58 13.32
N GLN A 253 11.64 -13.60 12.65
CA GLN A 253 12.15 -12.49 11.86
C GLN A 253 12.26 -12.91 10.40
N MET A 254 11.79 -12.07 9.49
CA MET A 254 11.80 -12.34 8.04
C MET A 254 12.52 -11.23 7.29
N GLY A 255 13.41 -11.60 6.37
CA GLY A 255 14.19 -10.65 5.59
C GLY A 255 15.11 -11.34 4.59
N PHE A 256 15.98 -10.54 3.98
CA PHE A 256 17.06 -11.06 3.13
C PHE A 256 18.29 -11.34 3.98
N LEU A 257 18.91 -12.50 3.76
CA LEU A 257 20.14 -12.87 4.44
C LEU A 257 21.31 -12.10 3.81
N VAL A 258 21.88 -11.13 4.54
CA VAL A 258 23.00 -10.30 4.07
C VAL A 258 24.34 -10.74 4.64
N HIS A 259 24.33 -11.41 5.79
CA HIS A 259 25.53 -11.98 6.40
C HIS A 259 25.22 -13.27 7.16
N ARG A 260 26.11 -14.25 7.06
CA ARG A 260 26.09 -15.48 7.86
C ARG A 260 27.51 -15.74 8.33
N GLY A 261 27.79 -15.44 9.60
CA GLY A 261 29.04 -15.64 10.27
C GLY A 261 29.04 -16.85 11.20
N GLU A 262 30.19 -17.12 11.82
CA GLU A 262 30.32 -18.17 12.83
C GLU A 262 29.50 -17.88 14.09
N ASN A 263 29.39 -16.60 14.48
CA ASN A 263 28.77 -16.18 15.72
C ASN A 263 27.37 -15.56 15.53
N ASP A 264 27.05 -15.04 14.35
CA ASP A 264 25.81 -14.31 14.09
C ASP A 264 25.30 -14.44 12.65
N VAL A 265 24.05 -14.01 12.48
CA VAL A 265 23.39 -13.88 11.19
C VAL A 265 22.79 -12.49 11.11
N THR A 266 22.92 -11.82 9.95
CA THR A 266 22.29 -10.52 9.71
C THR A 266 21.24 -10.64 8.61
N LEU A 267 20.02 -10.23 8.94
CA LEU A 267 18.92 -10.05 7.99
C LEU A 267 18.75 -8.56 7.65
N LYS A 268 18.50 -8.24 6.38
CA LYS A 268 17.96 -6.97 5.95
C LYS A 268 16.43 -7.04 6.01
N LEU A 269 15.83 -6.33 6.96
CA LEU A 269 14.38 -6.34 7.17
C LEU A 269 13.67 -5.42 6.17
N ALA A 270 12.36 -5.63 5.98
CA ALA A 270 11.52 -4.76 5.13
C ALA A 270 11.48 -3.28 5.59
N THR A 271 11.83 -3.01 6.84
CA THR A 271 12.04 -1.65 7.36
C THR A 271 13.26 -0.96 6.73
N GLY A 272 14.14 -1.72 6.05
CA GLY A 272 15.43 -1.28 5.51
C GLY A 272 16.57 -1.33 6.53
N GLN A 273 16.28 -1.66 7.80
CA GLN A 273 17.30 -1.78 8.85
C GLN A 273 17.87 -3.21 8.89
N PRO A 274 19.19 -3.36 9.04
CA PRO A 274 19.77 -4.66 9.30
C PRO A 274 19.45 -5.12 10.73
N LEU A 275 19.13 -6.39 10.88
CA LEU A 275 18.97 -7.06 12.16
C LEU A 275 20.05 -8.13 12.31
N THR A 276 21.00 -7.93 13.20
CA THR A 276 22.02 -8.93 13.54
C THR A 276 21.58 -9.74 14.76
N VAL A 277 21.56 -11.05 14.62
CA VAL A 277 21.11 -12.00 15.64
C VAL A 277 22.25 -12.98 15.95
N PRO A 278 22.67 -13.10 17.21
CA PRO A 278 23.64 -14.13 17.62
C PRO A 278 23.11 -15.55 17.32
N ASN A 279 23.95 -16.42 16.75
CA ASN A 279 23.58 -17.81 16.43
C ASN A 279 23.05 -18.56 17.67
N ALA A 280 23.59 -18.22 18.87
CA ALA A 280 23.12 -18.79 20.13
C ALA A 280 21.65 -18.48 20.47
N GLN A 281 21.04 -17.45 19.87
CA GLN A 281 19.62 -17.10 20.08
C GLN A 281 18.70 -17.71 19.01
N ILE A 282 19.24 -18.32 17.97
CA ILE A 282 18.48 -18.85 16.84
C ILE A 282 18.14 -20.32 17.09
N THR A 283 16.86 -20.67 16.95
CA THR A 283 16.38 -22.06 17.00
C THR A 283 16.17 -22.65 15.60
N SER A 284 15.87 -21.80 14.60
CA SER A 284 15.64 -22.26 13.22
C SER A 284 15.97 -21.15 12.21
N GLN A 285 16.53 -21.56 11.07
CA GLN A 285 16.71 -20.72 9.88
C GLN A 285 16.09 -21.44 8.70
N LYS A 286 15.11 -20.82 8.05
CA LYS A 286 14.35 -21.44 6.96
C LYS A 286 14.30 -20.54 5.74
N LEU A 287 14.75 -21.07 4.61
CA LEU A 287 14.54 -20.45 3.30
C LEU A 287 13.06 -20.58 2.92
N GLN A 288 12.44 -19.47 2.54
CA GLN A 288 11.05 -19.43 2.08
C GLN A 288 11.00 -19.52 0.56
N PRO A 289 10.03 -20.24 -0.01
CA PRO A 289 9.84 -20.30 -1.46
C PRO A 289 9.25 -19.00 -2.04
N ALA A 290 8.61 -18.17 -1.21
CA ALA A 290 7.95 -16.95 -1.62
C ALA A 290 8.89 -15.74 -1.56
N SER A 291 8.80 -14.89 -2.57
CA SER A 291 9.43 -13.57 -2.62
C SER A 291 8.80 -12.61 -1.61
N LEU A 292 9.59 -11.68 -1.06
CA LEU A 292 9.06 -10.53 -0.32
C LEU A 292 8.45 -9.45 -1.24
N MET A 293 8.69 -9.53 -2.55
CA MET A 293 7.96 -8.70 -3.52
C MET A 293 6.53 -9.25 -3.64
N PRO A 294 5.50 -8.45 -3.36
CA PRO A 294 4.13 -8.93 -3.39
C PRO A 294 3.63 -9.13 -4.82
N GLU A 295 2.75 -10.10 -5.00
CA GLU A 295 1.97 -10.27 -6.24
C GLU A 295 0.92 -9.15 -6.39
N GLY A 296 0.38 -8.99 -7.61
CA GLY A 296 -0.74 -8.09 -7.86
C GLY A 296 -0.41 -6.60 -7.97
N LEU A 297 0.86 -6.24 -8.03
CA LEU A 297 1.28 -4.83 -8.15
C LEU A 297 0.72 -4.10 -9.37
N LEU A 298 0.40 -4.81 -10.46
CA LEU A 298 -0.20 -4.25 -11.67
C LEU A 298 -1.73 -4.30 -11.69
N GLN A 299 -2.37 -4.95 -10.70
CA GLN A 299 -3.81 -5.25 -10.75
C GLN A 299 -4.71 -4.01 -10.84
N ALA A 300 -4.30 -2.91 -10.20
CA ALA A 300 -5.04 -1.64 -10.18
C ALA A 300 -4.74 -0.73 -11.39
N MET A 301 -3.79 -1.13 -12.25
CA MET A 301 -3.44 -0.37 -13.46
C MET A 301 -4.36 -0.71 -14.62
N THR A 302 -4.60 0.28 -15.48
CA THR A 302 -5.09 0.00 -16.83
C THR A 302 -4.02 -0.73 -17.65
N PRO A 303 -4.39 -1.45 -18.73
CA PRO A 303 -3.41 -2.06 -19.64
C PRO A 303 -2.37 -1.06 -20.18
N GLN A 304 -2.79 0.19 -20.44
CA GLN A 304 -1.88 1.23 -20.92
C GLN A 304 -0.89 1.68 -19.84
N GLU A 305 -1.34 1.94 -18.62
CA GLU A 305 -0.47 2.32 -17.49
C GLU A 305 0.58 1.24 -17.21
N ALA A 306 0.17 -0.03 -17.18
CA ALA A 306 1.11 -1.14 -16.99
C ALA A 306 2.12 -1.25 -18.15
N ALA A 307 1.68 -1.05 -19.39
CA ALA A 307 2.56 -1.03 -20.56
C ALA A 307 3.57 0.14 -20.51
N ASP A 308 3.16 1.29 -20.01
CA ASP A 308 4.01 2.48 -19.83
C ASP A 308 5.07 2.22 -18.75
N VAL A 309 4.70 1.62 -17.62
CA VAL A 309 5.65 1.21 -16.56
C VAL A 309 6.67 0.20 -17.09
N LEU A 310 6.22 -0.81 -17.84
CA LEU A 310 7.13 -1.78 -18.45
C LEU A 310 8.08 -1.14 -19.47
N ALA A 311 7.60 -0.16 -20.24
CA ALA A 311 8.44 0.60 -21.17
C ALA A 311 9.49 1.43 -20.46
N PHE A 312 9.13 2.07 -19.36
CA PHE A 312 10.07 2.82 -18.51
C PHE A 312 11.14 1.90 -17.94
N LEU A 313 10.76 0.81 -17.28
CA LEU A 313 11.72 -0.12 -16.66
C LEU A 313 12.66 -0.74 -17.70
N ALA A 314 12.15 -1.10 -18.89
CA ALA A 314 12.97 -1.63 -19.98
C ALA A 314 13.92 -0.57 -20.58
N ALA A 315 13.65 0.71 -20.41
CA ALA A 315 14.50 1.81 -20.86
C ALA A 315 15.62 2.18 -19.86
N LEU A 316 15.57 1.68 -18.62
CA LEU A 316 16.62 1.90 -17.61
C LEU A 316 17.89 1.10 -17.93
N LYS A 317 18.93 1.84 -18.40
CA LYS A 317 20.21 1.30 -18.87
C LYS A 317 21.39 2.02 -18.20
#